data_04414e57c70780e42b74a4f6351eb48f
#
_entry.id   04414e57c70780e42b74a4f6351eb48f
#
_cell.length_a   1.000
_cell.length_b   1.000
_cell.length_c   1.000
_cell.angle_alpha   90.00
_cell.angle_beta   90.00
_cell.angle_gamma   90.00
#
_symmetry.space_group_name_H-M   'P 1'
#
loop_
_entity.id
_entity.type
_entity.pdbx_description
1 polymer ?
#
loop_
_entity_poly.entity_id
_entity_poly.type
_entity_poly.pdbx_seq_one_letter_code
_entity_poly.pdbx_strand_id
1 'polypeptide(L)'
;MTNIARWKEYFRTIHAPAQFVEAGFYFAISAAMERRVWVSSGSNKIYANQFVLFVAPAGVGKGLVTNVVDYALRENKQPDNKEDPLIRFGPTSGSYQRLIGRMAERSKIKPYTENGKVIP
;
A
#
# COMPACT_ATOMS: atom_id res chain seq x y z
N MET A 1 22.50 -8.51 6.49
CA MET A 1 21.83 -7.18 6.47
C MET A 1 20.33 -7.37 6.52
N THR A 2 19.65 -6.71 7.44
CA THR A 2 18.20 -6.77 7.57
C THR A 2 17.48 -6.03 6.44
N ASN A 3 16.22 -6.34 6.17
CA ASN A 3 15.46 -5.65 5.12
C ASN A 3 15.32 -4.15 5.38
N ILE A 4 15.12 -3.75 6.64
CA ILE A 4 15.08 -2.33 6.99
C ILE A 4 16.44 -1.63 6.77
N ALA A 5 17.55 -2.33 7.00
CA ALA A 5 18.87 -1.78 6.74
C ALA A 5 19.11 -1.56 5.24
N ARG A 6 18.64 -2.47 4.38
CA ARG A 6 18.69 -2.29 2.92
C ARG A 6 17.82 -1.13 2.46
N TRP A 7 16.64 -0.98 3.05
CA TRP A 7 15.75 0.15 2.78
C TRP A 7 16.40 1.48 3.16
N LYS A 8 16.99 1.58 4.34
CA LYS A 8 17.72 2.77 4.79
C LYS A 8 18.94 3.06 3.91
N GLU A 9 19.67 2.05 3.46
CA GLU A 9 20.81 2.19 2.54
C GLU A 9 20.39 2.76 1.19
N TYR A 10 19.24 2.33 0.65
CA TYR A 10 18.67 2.90 -0.57
C TYR A 10 18.42 4.40 -0.45
N PHE A 11 17.98 4.86 0.72
CA PHE A 11 17.74 6.29 0.98
C PHE A 11 18.98 7.09 1.41
N ARG A 12 20.15 6.47 1.51
CA ARG A 12 21.36 7.15 1.98
C ARG A 12 21.74 8.37 1.13
N THR A 13 21.49 8.33 -0.16
CA THR A 13 21.77 9.42 -1.11
C THR A 13 20.58 10.37 -1.31
N ILE A 14 19.46 10.07 -0.71
CA ILE A 14 18.23 10.84 -0.81
C ILE A 14 18.05 11.63 0.49
N HIS A 15 17.98 12.95 0.40
CA HIS A 15 17.77 13.81 1.55
C HIS A 15 16.31 13.74 2.03
N ALA A 16 16.04 12.75 2.87
CA ALA A 16 14.76 12.60 3.55
C ALA A 16 14.98 12.37 5.04
N PRO A 17 14.08 12.84 5.92
CA PRO A 17 14.20 12.58 7.35
C PRO A 17 14.18 11.08 7.66
N ALA A 18 15.09 10.63 8.53
CA ALA A 18 15.23 9.22 8.87
C ALA A 18 13.91 8.60 9.40
N GLN A 19 13.16 9.37 10.15
CA GLN A 19 11.85 8.95 10.68
C GLN A 19 10.83 8.69 9.57
N PHE A 20 10.83 9.50 8.50
CA PHE A 20 9.94 9.30 7.34
C PHE A 20 10.35 8.07 6.53
N VAL A 21 11.65 7.85 6.36
CA VAL A 21 12.19 6.67 5.69
C VAL A 21 11.76 5.39 6.42
N GLU A 22 11.87 5.38 7.74
CA GLU A 22 11.48 4.24 8.56
C GLU A 22 9.97 4.00 8.55
N ALA A 23 9.18 5.05 8.70
CA ALA A 23 7.72 4.97 8.60
C ALA A 23 7.27 4.48 7.22
N GLY A 24 7.92 4.93 6.15
CA GLY A 24 7.69 4.46 4.78
C GLY A 24 7.92 2.95 4.62
N PHE A 25 8.95 2.41 5.28
CA PHE A 25 9.22 0.97 5.27
C PHE A 25 8.07 0.17 5.92
N TYR A 26 7.65 0.57 7.11
CA TYR A 26 6.56 -0.12 7.80
C TYR A 26 5.23 0.03 7.05
N PHE A 27 4.98 1.17 6.45
CA PHE A 27 3.81 1.38 5.60
C PHE A 27 3.83 0.44 4.38
N ALA A 28 4.96 0.32 3.70
CA ALA A 28 5.10 -0.57 2.55
C ALA A 28 4.82 -2.03 2.92
N ILE A 29 5.34 -2.50 4.05
CA ILE A 29 5.08 -3.86 4.55
C ILE A 29 3.60 -4.03 4.89
N SER A 30 3.00 -3.08 5.61
CA SER A 30 1.58 -3.18 5.98
C SER A 30 0.66 -3.19 4.77
N ALA A 31 0.98 -2.40 3.74
CA ALA A 31 0.27 -2.40 2.47
C ALA A 31 0.40 -3.75 1.73
N ALA A 32 1.59 -4.35 1.74
CA ALA A 32 1.83 -5.66 1.12
C ALA A 32 1.11 -6.80 1.85
N MET A 33 0.97 -6.70 3.16
CA MET A 33 0.22 -7.68 3.96
C MET A 33 -1.28 -7.64 3.66
N GLU A 34 -1.83 -6.50 3.32
CA GLU A 34 -3.28 -6.29 3.12
C GLU A 34 -4.09 -6.87 4.30
N ARG A 35 -5.03 -7.77 3.99
CA ARG A 35 -5.85 -8.51 4.97
C ARG A 35 -5.46 -10.00 5.09
N ARG A 36 -4.30 -10.37 4.61
CA ARG A 36 -3.81 -11.75 4.64
C ARG A 36 -3.22 -12.14 5.99
N VAL A 37 -2.79 -11.16 6.76
CA VAL A 37 -2.16 -11.35 8.07
C VAL A 37 -2.94 -10.57 9.11
N TRP A 38 -3.20 -11.20 10.24
CA TRP A 38 -3.91 -10.60 11.36
C TRP A 38 -3.42 -11.16 12.69
N VAL A 39 -3.68 -10.42 13.75
CA VAL A 39 -3.49 -10.87 15.14
C VAL A 39 -4.87 -11.04 15.76
N SER A 40 -5.07 -12.17 16.45
CA SER A 40 -6.30 -12.41 17.19
C SER A 40 -6.27 -11.68 18.54
N SER A 41 -7.30 -10.89 18.80
CA SER A 41 -7.51 -10.23 20.09
C SER A 41 -8.92 -10.59 20.58
N GLY A 42 -9.01 -11.65 21.36
CA GLY A 42 -10.29 -12.24 21.74
C GLY A 42 -11.05 -12.74 20.52
N SER A 43 -12.25 -12.26 20.29
CA SER A 43 -13.08 -12.58 19.12
C SER A 43 -12.76 -11.70 17.89
N ASN A 44 -11.91 -10.70 18.04
CA ASN A 44 -11.64 -9.73 16.99
C ASN A 44 -10.31 -10.06 16.26
N LYS A 45 -10.27 -9.72 14.98
CA LYS A 45 -9.06 -9.75 14.15
C LYS A 45 -8.54 -8.34 13.98
N ILE A 46 -7.25 -8.15 14.28
CA ILE A 46 -6.55 -6.88 14.08
C ILE A 46 -5.62 -7.04 12.89
N TYR A 47 -5.81 -6.22 11.87
CA TYR A 47 -5.01 -6.23 10.65
C TYR A 47 -3.89 -5.19 10.73
N ALA A 48 -2.86 -5.37 9.91
CA ALA A 48 -1.68 -4.49 9.86
C ALA A 48 -1.90 -3.18 9.09
N ASN A 49 -3.14 -2.84 8.76
CA ASN A 49 -3.45 -1.60 8.04
C ASN A 49 -3.05 -0.36 8.85
N GLN A 50 -2.37 0.57 8.19
CA GLN A 50 -1.86 1.79 8.81
C GLN A 50 -2.37 3.03 8.08
N PHE A 51 -2.56 4.09 8.85
CA PHE A 51 -2.75 5.44 8.33
C PHE A 51 -1.55 6.28 8.76
N VAL A 52 -0.78 6.77 7.78
CA VAL A 52 0.46 7.51 8.03
C VAL A 52 0.32 8.94 7.49
N LEU A 53 0.59 9.91 8.34
CA LEU A 53 0.59 11.33 7.97
C LEU A 53 1.97 11.92 8.24
N PHE A 54 2.63 12.40 7.19
CA PHE A 54 3.89 13.14 7.31
C PHE A 54 3.63 14.63 7.45
N VAL A 55 4.02 15.17 8.59
CA VAL A 55 3.90 16.60 8.88
C VAL A 55 5.30 17.19 9.03
N ALA A 56 5.65 18.09 8.13
CA ALA A 56 6.93 18.80 8.15
C ALA A 56 6.84 20.06 7.29
N PRO A 57 7.76 21.04 7.48
CA PRO A 57 7.88 22.18 6.58
C PRO A 57 8.09 21.77 5.12
N ALA A 58 7.80 22.67 4.19
CA ALA A 58 8.09 22.45 2.77
C ALA A 58 9.60 22.23 2.52
N GLY A 59 9.93 21.39 1.54
CA GLY A 59 11.32 21.13 1.15
C GLY A 59 12.08 20.10 2.00
N VAL A 60 11.44 19.45 2.97
CA VAL A 60 12.11 18.48 3.87
C VAL A 60 12.19 17.07 3.27
N GLY A 61 11.60 16.83 2.10
CA GLY A 61 11.68 15.54 1.42
C GLY A 61 10.55 14.56 1.75
N LYS A 62 9.40 15.04 2.21
CA LYS A 62 8.20 14.21 2.44
C LYS A 62 7.79 13.41 1.20
N GLY A 63 7.71 14.10 0.06
CA GLY A 63 7.34 13.51 -1.21
C GLY A 63 8.32 12.48 -1.74
N LEU A 64 9.59 12.58 -1.39
CA LEU A 64 10.60 11.60 -1.83
C LEU A 64 10.32 10.21 -1.28
N VAL A 65 9.97 10.11 0.00
CA VAL A 65 9.65 8.83 0.63
C VAL A 65 8.33 8.26 0.10
N THR A 66 7.30 9.07 0.02
CA THR A 66 5.99 8.62 -0.48
C THR A 66 6.05 8.18 -1.94
N ASN A 67 6.83 8.85 -2.78
CA ASN A 67 7.01 8.48 -4.18
C ASN A 67 7.76 7.15 -4.32
N VAL A 68 8.79 6.91 -3.51
CA VAL A 68 9.52 5.63 -3.55
C VAL A 68 8.64 4.49 -3.08
N VAL A 69 7.85 4.69 -2.02
CA VAL A 69 6.90 3.68 -1.55
C VAL A 69 5.85 3.38 -2.61
N ASP A 70 5.25 4.41 -3.21
CA ASP A 70 4.26 4.26 -4.27
C ASP A 70 4.84 3.50 -5.48
N TYR A 71 6.04 3.87 -5.90
CA TYR A 71 6.74 3.18 -6.99
C TYR A 71 6.99 1.70 -6.67
N ALA A 72 7.55 1.40 -5.49
CA ALA A 72 7.84 0.03 -5.09
C ALA A 72 6.59 -0.85 -5.04
N LEU A 73 5.47 -0.30 -4.57
CA LEU A 73 4.20 -1.04 -4.51
C LEU A 73 3.57 -1.23 -5.89
N ARG A 74 3.73 -0.29 -6.82
CA ARG A 74 3.20 -0.39 -8.18
C ARG A 74 4.00 -1.31 -9.09
N GLU A 75 5.29 -1.46 -8.85
CA GLU A 75 6.16 -2.37 -9.62
C GLU A 75 5.82 -3.85 -9.38
N ASN A 76 5.20 -4.19 -8.25
CA ASN A 76 4.68 -5.52 -8.01
C ASN A 76 3.37 -5.72 -8.79
N LYS A 77 3.47 -6.45 -9.89
CA LYS A 77 2.35 -6.72 -10.80
C LYS A 77 1.65 -8.03 -10.49
N GLN A 78 0.41 -8.15 -10.92
CA GLN A 78 -0.34 -9.39 -10.79
C GLN A 78 0.25 -10.48 -11.70
N PRO A 79 0.27 -11.75 -11.27
CA PRO A 79 0.79 -12.85 -12.09
C PRO A 79 0.04 -13.00 -13.41
N ASP A 80 -1.27 -12.79 -13.40
CA ASP A 80 -2.16 -13.00 -14.54
C ASP A 80 -2.34 -11.74 -15.40
N ASN A 81 -2.04 -10.57 -14.86
CA ASN A 81 -2.16 -9.29 -15.56
C ASN A 81 -1.00 -8.36 -15.18
N LYS A 82 -0.01 -8.26 -16.05
CA LYS A 82 1.19 -7.43 -15.84
C LYS A 82 0.93 -5.92 -15.92
N GLU A 83 -0.26 -5.50 -16.30
CA GLU A 83 -0.63 -4.08 -16.33
C GLU A 83 -1.16 -3.60 -14.96
N ASP A 84 -1.79 -4.50 -14.20
CA ASP A 84 -2.38 -4.16 -12.91
C ASP A 84 -1.41 -4.40 -11.74
N PRO A 85 -1.29 -3.44 -10.81
CA PRO A 85 -0.54 -3.64 -9.57
C PRO A 85 -1.14 -4.77 -8.74
N LEU A 86 -0.30 -5.49 -8.00
CA LEU A 86 -0.74 -6.53 -7.07
C LEU A 86 -1.59 -5.94 -5.93
N ILE A 87 -1.25 -4.73 -5.52
CA ILE A 87 -1.93 -4.00 -4.44
C ILE A 87 -2.94 -3.03 -5.04
N ARG A 88 -4.08 -2.90 -4.40
CA ARG A 88 -5.14 -1.98 -4.84
C ARG A 88 -4.84 -0.56 -4.39
N PHE A 89 -4.81 0.36 -5.36
CA PHE A 89 -4.60 1.77 -5.11
C PHE A 89 -5.92 2.55 -5.15
N GLY A 90 -6.06 3.47 -4.19
CA GLY A 90 -7.10 4.49 -4.23
C GLY A 90 -6.74 5.63 -5.19
N PRO A 91 -7.62 6.63 -5.35
CA PRO A 91 -7.32 7.82 -6.11
C PRO A 91 -6.25 8.65 -5.40
N THR A 92 -5.32 9.22 -6.17
CA THR A 92 -4.25 10.10 -5.64
C THR A 92 -4.78 11.47 -5.22
N SER A 93 -5.88 11.89 -5.80
CA SER A 93 -6.60 13.11 -5.44
C SER A 93 -8.07 12.98 -5.81
N GLY A 94 -8.94 13.66 -5.10
CA GLY A 94 -10.34 13.67 -5.47
C GLY A 94 -11.29 13.92 -4.31
N SER A 95 -12.54 14.16 -4.68
CA SER A 95 -13.63 14.29 -3.75
C SER A 95 -14.04 12.93 -3.14
N TYR A 96 -14.82 13.00 -2.06
CA TYR A 96 -15.42 11.83 -1.44
C TYR A 96 -16.18 10.92 -2.44
N GLN A 97 -16.89 11.52 -3.38
CA GLN A 97 -17.61 10.81 -4.43
C GLN A 97 -16.68 10.01 -5.36
N ARG A 98 -15.52 10.59 -5.69
CA ARG A 98 -14.50 9.93 -6.51
C ARG A 98 -13.87 8.74 -5.76
N LEU A 99 -13.68 8.88 -4.46
CA LEU A 99 -13.20 7.77 -3.61
C LEU A 99 -14.20 6.62 -3.62
N ILE A 100 -15.49 6.90 -3.39
CA ILE A 100 -16.56 5.88 -3.41
C ILE A 100 -16.64 5.22 -4.78
N GLY A 101 -16.59 5.99 -5.87
CA GLY A 101 -16.58 5.45 -7.24
C GLY A 101 -15.43 4.48 -7.47
N ARG A 102 -14.23 4.84 -7.05
CA ARG A 102 -13.05 3.96 -7.15
C ARG A 102 -13.16 2.72 -6.27
N MET A 103 -13.68 2.84 -5.07
CA MET A 103 -13.92 1.69 -4.20
C MET A 103 -14.93 0.74 -4.83
N ALA A 104 -16.00 1.25 -5.42
CA ALA A 104 -17.01 0.45 -6.13
C ALA A 104 -16.43 -0.26 -7.35
N GLU A 105 -15.60 0.41 -8.15
CA GLU A 105 -14.91 -0.21 -9.30
C GLU A 105 -13.97 -1.34 -8.86
N ARG A 106 -13.24 -1.15 -7.77
CA ARG A 106 -12.28 -2.13 -7.24
C ARG A 106 -12.94 -3.26 -6.47
N SER A 107 -14.14 -3.03 -5.94
CA SER A 107 -14.94 -4.06 -5.26
C SER A 107 -15.71 -4.96 -6.21
N LYS A 108 -15.74 -4.65 -7.51
CA LYS A 108 -16.24 -5.60 -8.53
C LYS A 108 -15.31 -6.80 -8.53
N ILE A 109 -15.56 -7.68 -7.58
CA ILE A 109 -14.98 -9.01 -7.50
C ILE A 109 -15.29 -9.68 -8.83
N LYS A 110 -14.28 -10.19 -9.53
CA LYS A 110 -14.52 -11.12 -10.64
C LYS A 110 -15.45 -12.19 -10.09
N PRO A 111 -16.60 -12.43 -10.70
CA PRO A 111 -17.51 -13.43 -10.18
C PRO A 111 -16.76 -14.75 -10.04
N TYR A 112 -16.80 -15.31 -8.83
CA TYR A 112 -16.21 -16.61 -8.58
C TYR A 112 -17.02 -17.63 -9.39
N THR A 113 -16.37 -18.28 -10.34
CA THR A 113 -16.99 -19.34 -11.13
C THR A 113 -16.57 -20.69 -10.55
N GLU A 114 -17.49 -21.36 -9.92
CA GLU A 114 -17.33 -22.76 -9.54
C GLU A 114 -18.09 -23.61 -10.57
N ASN A 115 -17.36 -24.53 -11.22
CA ASN A 115 -17.91 -25.43 -12.25
C ASN A 115 -18.62 -24.71 -13.42
N GLY A 116 -18.12 -23.52 -13.81
CA GLY A 116 -18.68 -22.76 -14.91
C GLY A 116 -19.97 -21.99 -14.59
N LYS A 117 -20.44 -22.00 -13.34
CA LYS A 117 -21.54 -21.18 -12.87
C LYS A 117 -21.05 -19.99 -12.06
N VAL A 118 -21.57 -18.81 -12.39
CA VAL A 118 -21.34 -17.58 -11.62
C VAL A 118 -22.09 -17.69 -10.30
N ILE A 119 -21.37 -17.63 -9.18
CA ILE A 119 -21.96 -17.56 -7.84
C ILE A 119 -22.04 -16.08 -7.44
N PRO A 120 -23.22 -15.55 -7.07
CA PRO A 120 -23.42 -14.16 -6.66
C PRO A 120 -22.70 -13.80 -5.35
#